data_c816ee34f2bcecfc59721e6c6938c809
#
_entry.id   c816ee34f2bcecfc59721e6c6938c809
#
_cell.length_a   1.000
_cell.length_b   1.000
_cell.length_c   1.000
_cell.angle_alpha   90.00
_cell.angle_beta   90.00
_cell.angle_gamma   90.00
#
_symmetry.space_group_name_H-M   'P 1'
#
loop_
_entity.id
_entity.type
_entity.pdbx_description
1 polymer ?
#
loop_
_entity_poly.entity_id
_entity_poly.type
_entity_poly.pdbx_seq_one_letter_code
_entity_poly.pdbx_strand_id
1 'polypeptide(L)'
;MLDISARMSSKTLECVYSKDFPLNEIYLYREYFDTIRKARGNIIQQEPFAGTVSMSMDYIISDIYKGQEIKTACTDGDVIVFAPQHIRESIFIETQATVEHETWHVGLLHPFRVGKRNHKLANIAADYSVNGIMLARYPQIIEWEWLWDEKLSRMSFEAVYDILNKDKEKPPEDGDGDGGRGKGDQPTPGGSPPPKQDPKDWENAQQGQFIEASGPKGEALKPEEMKEKMDAHREFLNNTRAVSVACGYEGAGEADRHITKITTPKINWKVDISRFVGKKGKRDGTNPLKFCRQRLRNNIYYPSPKKKQEINLGIGLDVSSSMDTDSLNLLIAAMEDIRKGNNIKNIEIVPFTTGVNKKNIVNVIKGEKMPKKFSGWGGTRFSPVFKYFNKKKKSPDMVIIFTDLGSHDYGDKPKYPVLWASSYPVVAYSTYTNLPPFGRVVEIEP
;
A
#
# COMPACT_ATOMS: atom_id res chain seq x y z
N MET A 1 -27.34 -21.23 20.43
CA MET A 1 -26.41 -22.24 19.89
C MET A 1 -25.24 -22.30 20.86
N LEU A 2 -24.87 -23.50 21.33
CA LEU A 2 -23.68 -23.66 22.18
C LEU A 2 -22.45 -23.40 21.32
N ASP A 3 -21.52 -22.58 21.80
CA ASP A 3 -20.24 -22.30 21.11
C ASP A 3 -19.28 -23.47 21.35
N ILE A 4 -19.40 -24.49 20.51
CA ILE A 4 -18.54 -25.67 20.54
C ILE A 4 -17.29 -25.34 19.73
N SER A 5 -16.20 -25.01 20.40
CA SER A 5 -14.94 -24.65 19.75
C SER A 5 -13.73 -25.24 20.41
N ALA A 6 -12.71 -25.53 19.62
CA ALA A 6 -11.38 -25.88 20.06
C ALA A 6 -10.40 -24.81 19.60
N ARG A 7 -9.47 -24.38 20.47
CA ARG A 7 -8.49 -23.33 20.21
C ARG A 7 -7.07 -23.86 20.44
N MET A 8 -6.16 -23.49 19.55
CA MET A 8 -4.74 -23.71 19.71
C MET A 8 -4.03 -22.36 19.84
N SER A 9 -3.35 -22.17 20.97
CA SER A 9 -2.57 -20.94 21.20
C SER A 9 -1.27 -20.94 20.40
N SER A 10 -0.94 -19.81 19.79
CA SER A 10 0.37 -19.60 19.11
C SER A 10 1.55 -19.63 20.07
N LYS A 11 1.35 -19.27 21.34
CA LYS A 11 2.43 -19.14 22.34
C LYS A 11 2.75 -20.45 23.02
N THR A 12 1.74 -21.25 23.36
CA THR A 12 1.92 -22.48 24.14
C THR A 12 1.76 -23.75 23.32
N LEU A 13 1.19 -23.65 22.11
CA LEU A 13 0.77 -24.77 21.27
C LEU A 13 -0.22 -25.73 21.95
N GLU A 14 -0.82 -25.30 23.04
CA GLU A 14 -1.82 -26.05 23.77
C GLU A 14 -3.19 -25.94 23.10
N CYS A 15 -3.92 -27.06 23.07
CA CYS A 15 -5.31 -27.12 22.63
C CYS A 15 -6.23 -26.95 23.83
N VAL A 16 -7.08 -25.92 23.76
CA VAL A 16 -8.12 -25.65 24.77
C VAL A 16 -9.47 -25.88 24.13
N TYR A 17 -10.35 -26.59 24.82
CA TYR A 17 -11.69 -26.92 24.35
C TYR A 17 -12.72 -26.15 25.15
N SER A 18 -13.85 -25.79 24.52
CA SER A 18 -14.97 -25.18 25.23
C SER A 18 -15.56 -26.15 26.25
N LYS A 19 -16.26 -25.63 27.26
CA LYS A 19 -16.84 -26.46 28.34
C LYS A 19 -17.83 -27.51 27.83
N ASP A 20 -18.53 -27.20 26.75
CA ASP A 20 -19.54 -28.05 26.13
C ASP A 20 -19.01 -28.91 25.00
N PHE A 21 -17.67 -28.98 24.86
CA PHE A 21 -17.03 -29.71 23.79
C PHE A 21 -17.23 -31.23 23.95
N PRO A 22 -17.63 -31.98 22.91
CA PRO A 22 -17.84 -33.42 23.01
C PRO A 22 -16.53 -34.17 23.23
N LEU A 23 -16.37 -34.79 24.38
CA LEU A 23 -15.13 -35.48 24.77
C LEU A 23 -14.72 -36.60 23.81
N ASN A 24 -15.70 -37.24 23.15
CA ASN A 24 -15.46 -38.28 22.14
C ASN A 24 -14.83 -37.75 20.85
N GLU A 25 -14.88 -36.46 20.61
CA GLU A 25 -14.34 -35.83 19.40
C GLU A 25 -12.94 -35.21 19.59
N ILE A 26 -12.40 -35.21 20.81
CA ILE A 26 -11.08 -34.61 21.13
C ILE A 26 -9.98 -35.15 20.22
N TYR A 27 -9.99 -36.46 19.92
CA TYR A 27 -8.97 -37.08 19.04
C TYR A 27 -9.03 -36.54 17.65
N LEU A 28 -10.23 -36.37 17.08
CA LEU A 28 -10.44 -35.83 15.75
C LEU A 28 -9.94 -34.38 15.65
N TYR A 29 -10.26 -33.55 16.62
CA TYR A 29 -9.80 -32.15 16.65
C TYR A 29 -8.30 -32.01 16.87
N ARG A 30 -7.67 -32.95 17.60
CA ARG A 30 -6.20 -33.05 17.67
C ARG A 30 -5.57 -33.33 16.29
N GLU A 31 -6.14 -34.23 15.52
CA GLU A 31 -5.70 -34.51 14.16
C GLU A 31 -5.83 -33.28 13.26
N TYR A 32 -6.91 -32.52 13.39
CA TYR A 32 -7.07 -31.26 12.67
C TYR A 32 -5.99 -30.24 13.04
N PHE A 33 -5.70 -30.06 14.31
CA PHE A 33 -4.60 -29.18 14.73
C PHE A 33 -3.23 -29.69 14.29
N ASP A 34 -3.00 -30.99 14.26
CA ASP A 34 -1.76 -31.56 13.76
C ASP A 34 -1.60 -31.33 12.25
N THR A 35 -2.70 -31.37 11.50
CA THR A 35 -2.72 -31.02 10.08
C THR A 35 -2.37 -29.52 9.87
N ILE A 36 -2.97 -28.63 10.65
CA ILE A 36 -2.66 -27.19 10.62
C ILE A 36 -1.19 -26.95 11.02
N ARG A 37 -0.65 -27.62 12.05
CA ARG A 37 0.76 -27.48 12.46
C ARG A 37 1.71 -27.90 11.35
N LYS A 38 1.44 -29.03 10.67
CA LYS A 38 2.24 -29.50 9.53
C LYS A 38 2.18 -28.48 8.38
N ALA A 39 0.98 -27.97 8.06
CA ALA A 39 0.81 -26.96 7.03
C ALA A 39 1.64 -25.70 7.33
N ARG A 40 1.57 -25.18 8.56
CA ARG A 40 2.36 -24.01 9.01
C ARG A 40 3.86 -24.28 8.93
N GLY A 41 4.30 -25.48 9.31
CA GLY A 41 5.71 -25.92 9.20
C GLY A 41 6.20 -25.94 7.75
N ASN A 42 5.37 -26.33 6.80
CA ASN A 42 5.70 -26.29 5.38
C ASN A 42 5.71 -24.85 4.85
N ILE A 43 4.71 -24.05 5.22
CA ILE A 43 4.60 -22.65 4.76
C ILE A 43 5.84 -21.87 5.18
N ILE A 44 6.33 -21.98 6.43
CA ILE A 44 7.50 -21.22 6.89
C ILE A 44 8.78 -21.56 6.12
N GLN A 45 8.88 -22.80 5.59
CA GLN A 45 10.01 -23.21 4.77
C GLN A 45 9.91 -22.69 3.34
N GLN A 46 8.71 -22.57 2.80
CA GLN A 46 8.44 -22.14 1.41
C GLN A 46 8.28 -20.64 1.28
N GLU A 47 7.65 -20.01 2.26
CA GLU A 47 7.33 -18.60 2.32
C GLU A 47 7.57 -18.06 3.76
N PRO A 48 8.80 -17.70 4.11
CA PRO A 48 9.17 -17.34 5.48
C PRO A 48 8.36 -16.20 6.07
N PHE A 49 7.95 -15.23 5.26
CA PHE A 49 7.10 -14.13 5.74
C PHE A 49 5.72 -14.65 6.16
N ALA A 50 4.99 -15.28 5.24
CA ALA A 50 3.67 -15.83 5.54
C ALA A 50 3.73 -16.88 6.66
N GLY A 51 4.75 -17.73 6.64
CA GLY A 51 4.95 -18.72 7.70
C GLY A 51 5.15 -18.08 9.07
N THR A 52 5.92 -17.00 9.18
CA THR A 52 6.13 -16.29 10.45
C THR A 52 4.83 -15.63 10.93
N VAL A 53 4.06 -15.00 10.03
CA VAL A 53 2.74 -14.46 10.34
C VAL A 53 1.83 -15.58 10.83
N SER A 54 1.74 -16.70 10.11
CA SER A 54 0.94 -17.87 10.48
C SER A 54 1.32 -18.42 11.87
N MET A 55 2.63 -18.49 12.18
CA MET A 55 3.12 -18.96 13.48
C MET A 55 2.73 -18.03 14.64
N SER A 56 2.49 -16.76 14.39
CA SER A 56 2.06 -15.80 15.42
C SER A 56 0.55 -15.81 15.69
N MET A 57 -0.25 -16.46 14.81
CA MET A 57 -1.70 -16.49 14.93
C MET A 57 -2.18 -17.62 15.84
N ASP A 58 -3.25 -17.36 16.57
CA ASP A 58 -4.03 -18.39 17.22
C ASP A 58 -4.98 -19.06 16.21
N TYR A 59 -5.28 -20.33 16.42
CA TYR A 59 -6.17 -21.10 15.56
C TYR A 59 -7.39 -21.61 16.35
N ILE A 60 -8.57 -21.46 15.75
CA ILE A 60 -9.82 -21.95 16.30
C ILE A 60 -10.43 -22.92 15.29
N ILE A 61 -10.98 -24.03 15.76
CA ILE A 61 -11.80 -24.94 14.97
C ILE A 61 -13.22 -24.85 15.46
N SER A 62 -14.10 -24.28 14.64
CA SER A 62 -15.51 -24.06 14.96
C SER A 62 -16.32 -23.80 13.70
N ASP A 63 -17.57 -24.26 13.68
CA ASP A 63 -18.55 -23.93 12.63
C ASP A 63 -19.14 -22.53 12.80
N ILE A 64 -18.94 -21.91 13.96
CA ILE A 64 -19.49 -20.59 14.28
C ILE A 64 -18.39 -19.72 14.90
N TYR A 65 -18.25 -18.50 14.40
CA TYR A 65 -17.34 -17.51 14.97
C TYR A 65 -18.01 -16.13 15.00
N LYS A 66 -18.03 -15.49 16.16
CA LYS A 66 -18.67 -14.17 16.39
C LYS A 66 -20.11 -14.10 15.84
N GLY A 67 -20.86 -15.20 15.95
CA GLY A 67 -22.25 -15.30 15.50
C GLY A 67 -22.43 -15.53 13.99
N GLN A 68 -21.37 -15.72 13.25
CA GLN A 68 -21.38 -16.04 11.81
C GLN A 68 -21.05 -17.53 11.59
N GLU A 69 -21.75 -18.16 10.65
CA GLU A 69 -21.45 -19.52 10.20
C GLU A 69 -20.19 -19.55 9.36
N ILE A 70 -19.25 -20.44 9.68
CA ILE A 70 -17.99 -20.65 8.97
C ILE A 70 -18.07 -21.96 8.19
N LYS A 71 -17.97 -21.89 6.87
CA LYS A 71 -18.05 -23.06 6.00
C LYS A 71 -16.69 -23.62 5.61
N THR A 72 -15.70 -22.75 5.47
CA THR A 72 -14.31 -23.09 5.09
C THR A 72 -13.34 -22.61 6.17
N ALA A 73 -12.86 -21.40 6.04
CA ALA A 73 -12.02 -20.73 7.01
C ALA A 73 -12.32 -19.23 7.03
N CYS A 74 -11.91 -18.54 8.09
CA CYS A 74 -11.94 -17.09 8.15
C CYS A 74 -10.88 -16.53 9.10
N THR A 75 -10.59 -15.23 8.97
CA THR A 75 -9.76 -14.49 9.91
C THR A 75 -10.36 -13.11 10.22
N ASP A 76 -10.17 -12.64 11.45
CA ASP A 76 -10.49 -11.26 11.87
C ASP A 76 -9.24 -10.40 12.10
N GLY A 77 -8.06 -10.93 11.74
CA GLY A 77 -6.76 -10.30 11.95
C GLY A 77 -6.04 -10.77 13.21
N ASP A 78 -6.75 -11.25 14.23
CA ASP A 78 -6.18 -11.74 15.50
C ASP A 78 -6.10 -13.28 15.53
N VAL A 79 -7.09 -13.95 14.94
CA VAL A 79 -7.18 -15.41 14.91
C VAL A 79 -7.52 -15.92 13.50
N ILE A 80 -7.21 -17.18 13.25
CA ILE A 80 -7.67 -17.90 12.05
C ILE A 80 -8.60 -19.02 12.51
N VAL A 81 -9.80 -19.06 11.92
CA VAL A 81 -10.85 -20.02 12.28
C VAL A 81 -11.07 -20.97 11.10
N PHE A 82 -11.15 -22.26 11.38
CA PHE A 82 -11.43 -23.29 10.40
C PHE A 82 -12.72 -24.04 10.75
N ALA A 83 -13.57 -24.25 9.76
CA ALA A 83 -14.67 -25.20 9.88
C ALA A 83 -14.11 -26.65 9.94
N PRO A 84 -14.57 -27.48 10.92
CA PRO A 84 -14.11 -28.86 11.04
C PRO A 84 -14.37 -29.68 9.78
N GLN A 85 -15.51 -29.44 9.11
CA GLN A 85 -15.89 -30.13 7.89
C GLN A 85 -14.91 -29.84 6.75
N HIS A 86 -14.45 -28.60 6.60
CA HIS A 86 -13.49 -28.24 5.57
C HIS A 86 -12.17 -29.00 5.73
N ILE A 87 -11.59 -29.07 6.95
CA ILE A 87 -10.34 -29.81 7.19
C ILE A 87 -10.53 -31.30 6.92
N ARG A 88 -11.70 -31.85 7.24
CA ARG A 88 -12.00 -33.28 7.04
C ARG A 88 -12.13 -33.65 5.57
N GLU A 89 -12.69 -32.77 4.74
CA GLU A 89 -13.01 -33.04 3.32
C GLU A 89 -11.86 -32.65 2.38
N SER A 90 -11.01 -31.70 2.79
CA SER A 90 -9.88 -31.21 2.00
C SER A 90 -8.69 -32.18 2.05
N ILE A 91 -7.99 -32.29 0.94
CA ILE A 91 -6.66 -32.91 0.93
C ILE A 91 -5.64 -32.00 1.61
N PHE A 92 -4.52 -32.54 2.07
CA PHE A 92 -3.52 -31.81 2.86
C PHE A 92 -3.02 -30.54 2.16
N ILE A 93 -2.75 -30.58 0.84
CA ILE A 93 -2.25 -29.43 0.10
C ILE A 93 -3.30 -28.30 -0.01
N GLU A 94 -4.57 -28.64 -0.06
CA GLU A 94 -5.67 -27.68 -0.06
C GLU A 94 -5.83 -27.04 1.33
N THR A 95 -5.77 -27.84 2.41
CA THR A 95 -5.74 -27.31 3.78
C THR A 95 -4.53 -26.38 3.99
N GLN A 96 -3.34 -26.75 3.49
CA GLN A 96 -2.16 -25.90 3.55
C GLN A 96 -2.36 -24.59 2.79
N ALA A 97 -2.94 -24.65 1.59
CA ALA A 97 -3.25 -23.47 0.80
C ALA A 97 -4.27 -22.56 1.52
N THR A 98 -5.29 -23.16 2.17
CA THR A 98 -6.27 -22.39 2.95
C THR A 98 -5.61 -21.73 4.18
N VAL A 99 -4.70 -22.41 4.89
CA VAL A 99 -3.92 -21.81 5.99
C VAL A 99 -3.13 -20.60 5.49
N GLU A 100 -2.47 -20.73 4.34
CA GLU A 100 -1.69 -19.63 3.76
C GLU A 100 -2.58 -18.49 3.27
N HIS A 101 -3.73 -18.81 2.67
CA HIS A 101 -4.70 -17.83 2.21
C HIS A 101 -5.19 -16.93 3.35
N GLU A 102 -5.65 -17.52 4.45
CA GLU A 102 -6.08 -16.74 5.61
C GLU A 102 -4.93 -15.93 6.23
N THR A 103 -3.72 -16.50 6.21
CA THR A 103 -2.51 -15.80 6.66
C THR A 103 -2.22 -14.56 5.79
N TRP A 104 -2.43 -14.65 4.47
CA TRP A 104 -2.27 -13.49 3.59
C TRP A 104 -3.32 -12.40 3.82
N HIS A 105 -4.55 -12.76 4.19
CA HIS A 105 -5.51 -11.73 4.62
C HIS A 105 -5.00 -10.94 5.82
N VAL A 106 -4.36 -11.59 6.80
CA VAL A 106 -3.71 -10.90 7.93
C VAL A 106 -2.49 -10.10 7.45
N GLY A 107 -1.62 -10.70 6.64
CA GLY A 107 -0.41 -10.07 6.10
C GLY A 107 -0.69 -8.84 5.24
N LEU A 108 -1.85 -8.79 4.59
CA LEU A 108 -2.33 -7.67 3.79
C LEU A 108 -3.27 -6.73 4.57
N LEU A 109 -3.49 -6.98 5.86
CA LEU A 109 -4.35 -6.17 6.74
C LEU A 109 -5.80 -6.05 6.24
N HIS A 110 -6.33 -7.01 5.49
CA HIS A 110 -7.67 -6.94 4.91
C HIS A 110 -8.75 -6.70 5.96
N PRO A 111 -8.75 -7.38 7.14
CA PRO A 111 -9.76 -7.15 8.20
C PRO A 111 -9.83 -5.71 8.71
N PHE A 112 -8.74 -4.94 8.58
CA PHE A 112 -8.64 -3.55 9.05
C PHE A 112 -8.89 -2.51 7.95
N ARG A 113 -9.01 -2.93 6.68
CA ARG A 113 -9.04 -2.05 5.50
C ARG A 113 -10.39 -1.97 4.81
N VAL A 114 -11.41 -2.67 5.29
CA VAL A 114 -12.76 -2.67 4.69
C VAL A 114 -13.34 -1.26 4.65
N GLY A 115 -13.33 -0.56 5.76
CA GLY A 115 -13.88 0.79 5.88
C GLY A 115 -15.38 0.83 5.58
N LYS A 116 -15.79 1.71 4.67
CA LYS A 116 -17.20 1.87 4.27
C LYS A 116 -17.64 0.97 3.11
N ARG A 117 -16.80 0.03 2.67
CA ARG A 117 -17.07 -0.84 1.54
C ARG A 117 -18.10 -1.91 1.89
N ASN A 118 -18.80 -2.41 0.86
CA ASN A 118 -19.65 -3.58 1.05
C ASN A 118 -18.77 -4.79 1.39
N HIS A 119 -19.05 -5.44 2.52
CA HIS A 119 -18.20 -6.49 3.08
C HIS A 119 -18.07 -7.71 2.14
N LYS A 120 -19.18 -8.17 1.54
CA LYS A 120 -19.15 -9.31 0.60
C LYS A 120 -18.29 -9.01 -0.62
N LEU A 121 -18.46 -7.83 -1.22
CA LEU A 121 -17.66 -7.42 -2.37
C LEU A 121 -16.20 -7.19 -2.00
N ALA A 122 -15.95 -6.72 -0.77
CA ALA A 122 -14.60 -6.56 -0.23
C ALA A 122 -13.88 -7.91 -0.07
N ASN A 123 -14.57 -8.94 0.42
CA ASN A 123 -14.03 -10.30 0.48
C ASN A 123 -13.62 -10.79 -0.91
N ILE A 124 -14.51 -10.74 -1.87
CA ILE A 124 -14.24 -11.15 -3.26
C ILE A 124 -13.03 -10.42 -3.83
N ALA A 125 -12.96 -9.10 -3.65
CA ALA A 125 -11.84 -8.29 -4.13
C ALA A 125 -10.51 -8.65 -3.45
N ALA A 126 -10.54 -8.98 -2.17
CA ALA A 126 -9.37 -9.40 -1.41
C ALA A 126 -8.87 -10.79 -1.84
N ASP A 127 -9.80 -11.72 -2.12
CA ASP A 127 -9.48 -13.08 -2.57
C ASP A 127 -8.76 -13.06 -3.92
N TYR A 128 -9.17 -12.22 -4.88
CA TYR A 128 -8.41 -12.02 -6.12
C TYR A 128 -6.96 -11.64 -5.87
N SER A 129 -6.72 -10.72 -4.93
CA SER A 129 -5.37 -10.26 -4.61
C SER A 129 -4.55 -11.34 -3.90
N VAL A 130 -5.16 -12.09 -2.98
CA VAL A 130 -4.49 -13.17 -2.23
C VAL A 130 -4.16 -14.35 -3.15
N ASN A 131 -5.13 -14.81 -3.94
CA ASN A 131 -4.96 -15.94 -4.84
C ASN A 131 -3.91 -15.66 -5.91
N GLY A 132 -3.81 -14.40 -6.39
CA GLY A 132 -2.74 -13.98 -7.28
C GLY A 132 -1.34 -14.13 -6.68
N ILE A 133 -1.17 -13.82 -5.41
CA ILE A 133 0.10 -14.01 -4.69
C ILE A 133 0.43 -15.49 -4.55
N MET A 134 -0.57 -16.32 -4.33
CA MET A 134 -0.39 -17.75 -4.04
C MET A 134 -0.22 -18.61 -5.30
N LEU A 135 -0.66 -18.15 -6.46
CA LEU A 135 -0.74 -18.93 -7.70
C LEU A 135 0.58 -19.61 -8.08
N ALA A 136 1.72 -18.96 -7.85
CA ALA A 136 3.03 -19.52 -8.16
C ALA A 136 3.36 -20.78 -7.33
N ARG A 137 2.84 -20.87 -6.10
CA ARG A 137 3.03 -22.02 -5.20
C ARG A 137 1.93 -23.05 -5.32
N TYR A 138 0.74 -22.61 -5.58
CA TYR A 138 -0.48 -23.44 -5.69
C TYR A 138 -1.14 -23.24 -7.05
N PRO A 139 -0.57 -23.75 -8.15
CA PRO A 139 -1.18 -23.64 -9.47
C PRO A 139 -2.55 -24.34 -9.53
N GLN A 140 -2.81 -25.27 -8.60
CA GLN A 140 -4.10 -25.95 -8.42
C GLN A 140 -5.25 -25.00 -8.05
N ILE A 141 -4.98 -23.76 -7.63
CA ILE A 141 -5.99 -22.73 -7.37
C ILE A 141 -6.98 -22.62 -8.54
N ILE A 142 -6.52 -22.76 -9.77
CA ILE A 142 -7.35 -22.72 -10.97
C ILE A 142 -8.25 -23.98 -11.05
N GLU A 143 -7.71 -25.16 -10.71
CA GLU A 143 -8.44 -26.43 -10.71
C GLU A 143 -9.46 -26.51 -9.57
N TRP A 144 -9.18 -25.85 -8.45
CA TRP A 144 -10.08 -25.74 -7.30
C TRP A 144 -11.16 -24.67 -7.48
N GLU A 145 -11.19 -24.01 -8.67
CA GLU A 145 -12.16 -22.94 -8.97
C GLU A 145 -12.11 -21.75 -8.01
N TRP A 146 -10.93 -21.51 -7.40
CA TRP A 146 -10.74 -20.32 -6.56
C TRP A 146 -10.77 -19.05 -7.41
N LEU A 147 -11.24 -17.95 -6.83
CA LEU A 147 -11.35 -16.66 -7.51
C LEU A 147 -9.98 -16.19 -8.04
N TRP A 148 -9.83 -16.20 -9.37
CA TRP A 148 -8.62 -15.77 -10.02
C TRP A 148 -8.90 -15.10 -11.37
N ASP A 149 -8.21 -14.02 -11.66
CA ASP A 149 -8.18 -13.34 -12.94
C ASP A 149 -6.80 -12.72 -13.15
N GLU A 150 -6.23 -12.84 -14.35
CA GLU A 150 -4.84 -12.41 -14.61
C GLU A 150 -4.62 -10.91 -14.35
N LYS A 151 -5.62 -10.07 -14.63
CA LYS A 151 -5.51 -8.62 -14.42
C LYS A 151 -5.83 -8.23 -13.00
N LEU A 152 -6.92 -8.74 -12.44
CA LEU A 152 -7.39 -8.38 -11.09
C LEU A 152 -6.44 -8.88 -10.02
N SER A 153 -5.89 -10.08 -10.16
CA SER A 153 -5.00 -10.68 -9.18
C SER A 153 -3.67 -9.95 -8.99
N ARG A 154 -3.30 -9.06 -9.92
CA ARG A 154 -2.10 -8.20 -9.82
C ARG A 154 -2.39 -6.83 -9.22
N MET A 155 -3.65 -6.55 -8.90
CA MET A 155 -4.09 -5.25 -8.39
C MET A 155 -4.19 -5.26 -6.87
N SER A 156 -4.21 -4.06 -6.27
CA SER A 156 -4.51 -3.94 -4.85
C SER A 156 -5.99 -4.22 -4.59
N PHE A 157 -6.29 -4.70 -3.39
CA PHE A 157 -7.65 -4.95 -2.92
C PHE A 157 -8.62 -3.80 -3.24
N GLU A 158 -8.21 -2.55 -3.00
CA GLU A 158 -9.06 -1.38 -3.26
C GLU A 158 -9.33 -1.18 -4.76
N ALA A 159 -8.32 -1.38 -5.60
CA ALA A 159 -8.46 -1.22 -7.05
C ALA A 159 -9.38 -2.30 -7.63
N VAL A 160 -9.27 -3.54 -7.16
CA VAL A 160 -10.18 -4.63 -7.54
C VAL A 160 -11.60 -4.30 -7.09
N TYR A 161 -11.78 -3.88 -5.83
CA TYR A 161 -13.09 -3.48 -5.31
C TYR A 161 -13.75 -2.40 -6.17
N ASP A 162 -13.01 -1.36 -6.56
CA ASP A 162 -13.54 -0.26 -7.35
C ASP A 162 -13.98 -0.71 -8.75
N ILE A 163 -13.28 -1.66 -9.36
CA ILE A 163 -13.67 -2.27 -10.64
C ILE A 163 -14.96 -3.07 -10.47
N LEU A 164 -15.00 -3.98 -9.50
CA LEU A 164 -16.16 -4.85 -9.28
C LEU A 164 -17.40 -4.05 -8.87
N ASN A 165 -17.24 -2.96 -8.13
CA ASN A 165 -18.35 -2.10 -7.72
C ASN A 165 -18.93 -1.31 -8.92
N LYS A 166 -18.09 -0.84 -9.83
CA LYS A 166 -18.54 -0.17 -11.07
C LYS A 166 -19.30 -1.13 -12.01
N ASP A 167 -18.88 -2.40 -12.08
CA ASP A 167 -19.56 -3.39 -12.91
C ASP A 167 -20.94 -3.77 -12.37
N LYS A 168 -21.16 -3.68 -11.05
CA LYS A 168 -22.49 -3.84 -10.43
C LYS A 168 -23.45 -2.68 -10.74
N GLU A 169 -22.94 -1.48 -10.95
CA GLU A 169 -23.75 -0.29 -11.23
C GLU A 169 -24.18 -0.16 -12.70
N LYS A 170 -23.62 -0.99 -13.59
CA LYS A 170 -24.08 -1.04 -14.99
C LYS A 170 -25.41 -1.79 -15.07
N PRO A 171 -26.48 -1.21 -15.70
CA PRO A 171 -27.68 -1.96 -15.99
C PRO A 171 -27.34 -3.15 -16.93
N PRO A 172 -28.05 -4.29 -16.84
CA PRO A 172 -27.86 -5.39 -17.76
C PRO A 172 -28.05 -4.87 -19.19
N GLU A 173 -27.06 -5.09 -20.05
CA GLU A 173 -27.20 -4.83 -21.46
C GLU A 173 -28.31 -5.76 -21.98
N ASP A 174 -29.46 -5.18 -22.33
CA ASP A 174 -30.51 -5.92 -23.04
C ASP A 174 -29.91 -6.43 -24.35
N GLY A 175 -29.67 -7.73 -24.38
CA GLY A 175 -29.16 -8.41 -25.56
C GLY A 175 -30.21 -8.47 -26.66
N ASP A 176 -30.27 -7.45 -27.50
CA ASP A 176 -30.91 -7.54 -28.80
C ASP A 176 -29.94 -8.25 -29.75
N GLY A 177 -30.32 -9.50 -30.07
CA GLY A 177 -29.62 -10.27 -31.07
C GLY A 177 -29.92 -9.75 -32.47
N ASP A 178 -28.89 -9.45 -33.23
CA ASP A 178 -28.99 -9.52 -34.67
C ASP A 178 -27.74 -10.16 -35.27
N GLY A 179 -28.00 -11.17 -36.10
CA GLY A 179 -27.01 -11.98 -36.75
C GLY A 179 -26.29 -11.28 -37.89
N GLY A 180 -24.97 -11.25 -37.81
CA GLY A 180 -24.09 -10.80 -38.86
C GLY A 180 -22.95 -11.78 -39.12
N ARG A 181 -23.07 -12.58 -40.18
CA ARG A 181 -22.00 -13.39 -40.76
C ARG A 181 -20.86 -12.51 -41.25
N GLY A 182 -19.66 -12.72 -40.72
CA GLY A 182 -18.41 -12.10 -41.21
C GLY A 182 -17.24 -13.10 -41.10
N LYS A 183 -16.66 -13.39 -42.24
CA LYS A 183 -15.59 -14.35 -42.56
C LYS A 183 -14.29 -14.15 -41.74
N GLY A 184 -13.77 -15.27 -41.31
CA GLY A 184 -12.36 -15.72 -41.44
C GLY A 184 -11.24 -14.79 -40.94
N ASP A 185 -10.62 -15.22 -39.84
CA ASP A 185 -9.17 -15.04 -39.67
C ASP A 185 -8.59 -16.16 -38.81
N GLN A 186 -7.32 -16.50 -39.09
CA GLN A 186 -6.61 -17.70 -38.66
C GLN A 186 -6.31 -17.70 -37.13
N PRO A 187 -6.15 -18.88 -36.51
CA PRO A 187 -5.88 -19.00 -35.10
C PRO A 187 -4.41 -18.67 -34.78
N THR A 188 -4.18 -17.64 -33.98
CA THR A 188 -2.95 -17.45 -33.21
C THR A 188 -2.92 -18.41 -32.03
N PRO A 189 -1.79 -19.03 -31.67
CA PRO A 189 -1.68 -19.89 -30.50
C PRO A 189 -1.53 -19.03 -29.25
N GLY A 190 -2.63 -18.72 -28.64
CA GLY A 190 -2.71 -18.05 -27.35
C GLY A 190 -3.94 -18.60 -26.64
N GLY A 191 -3.74 -19.19 -25.46
CA GLY A 191 -4.78 -19.85 -24.68
C GLY A 191 -6.03 -18.98 -24.55
N SER A 192 -7.18 -19.64 -24.61
CA SER A 192 -8.48 -19.01 -24.38
C SER A 192 -8.46 -18.27 -23.07
N PRO A 193 -8.98 -17.03 -22.99
CA PRO A 193 -9.14 -16.38 -21.70
C PRO A 193 -10.04 -17.26 -20.81
N PRO A 194 -9.73 -17.39 -19.51
CA PRO A 194 -10.59 -18.13 -18.60
C PRO A 194 -12.01 -17.55 -18.68
N PRO A 195 -13.05 -18.38 -18.47
CA PRO A 195 -14.42 -17.93 -18.53
C PRO A 195 -14.59 -16.75 -17.57
N LYS A 196 -15.15 -15.65 -18.06
CA LYS A 196 -15.57 -14.54 -17.22
C LYS A 196 -16.58 -15.12 -16.23
N GLN A 197 -16.18 -15.22 -14.96
CA GLN A 197 -17.11 -15.63 -13.92
C GLN A 197 -18.20 -14.56 -13.85
N ASP A 198 -19.45 -14.97 -14.07
CA ASP A 198 -20.61 -14.08 -14.02
C ASP A 198 -20.72 -13.54 -12.57
N PRO A 199 -21.11 -12.26 -12.36
CA PRO A 199 -21.37 -11.74 -11.01
C PRO A 199 -22.29 -12.59 -10.14
N LYS A 200 -23.12 -13.44 -10.75
CA LYS A 200 -23.95 -14.43 -10.06
C LYS A 200 -23.17 -15.63 -9.50
N ASP A 201 -22.03 -15.97 -10.11
CA ASP A 201 -21.18 -17.08 -9.65
C ASP A 201 -20.37 -16.71 -8.41
N TRP A 202 -20.19 -15.40 -8.13
CA TRP A 202 -19.48 -14.91 -6.95
C TRP A 202 -20.20 -15.27 -5.64
N GLU A 203 -21.52 -15.50 -5.66
CA GLU A 203 -22.28 -15.93 -4.47
C GLU A 203 -21.97 -17.39 -4.09
N ASN A 204 -21.51 -18.19 -5.04
CA ASN A 204 -21.19 -19.61 -4.86
C ASN A 204 -19.69 -19.88 -4.64
N ALA A 205 -18.82 -18.97 -5.02
CA ALA A 205 -17.36 -19.08 -4.82
C ALA A 205 -16.99 -18.76 -3.36
N GLN A 206 -17.42 -19.63 -2.44
CA GLN A 206 -17.14 -19.49 -1.01
C GLN A 206 -15.78 -20.13 -0.69
N GLN A 207 -14.73 -19.33 -0.77
CA GLN A 207 -13.42 -19.72 -0.28
C GLN A 207 -13.19 -19.11 1.11
N GLY A 208 -12.14 -18.63 1.51
CA GLY A 208 -11.97 -17.98 2.79
C GLY A 208 -12.89 -16.75 2.95
N GLN A 209 -13.17 -16.37 4.17
CA GLN A 209 -13.87 -15.11 4.48
C GLN A 209 -13.03 -14.38 5.51
N PHE A 210 -12.62 -13.15 5.25
CA PHE A 210 -12.17 -12.36 6.37
C PHE A 210 -13.35 -11.64 7.01
N ILE A 211 -13.31 -11.52 8.32
CA ILE A 211 -14.27 -10.78 9.13
C ILE A 211 -13.63 -9.43 9.46
N GLU A 212 -14.40 -8.36 9.41
CA GLU A 212 -13.90 -7.05 9.82
C GLU A 212 -13.39 -7.13 11.28
N ALA A 213 -12.22 -6.53 11.54
CA ALA A 213 -11.62 -6.51 12.85
C ALA A 213 -12.60 -5.92 13.86
N SER A 214 -12.87 -6.66 14.90
CA SER A 214 -13.91 -6.36 15.91
C SER A 214 -13.40 -6.69 17.31
N GLY A 215 -14.14 -6.27 18.32
CA GLY A 215 -13.83 -6.62 19.70
C GLY A 215 -14.04 -8.10 20.02
N PRO A 216 -13.69 -8.54 21.23
CA PRO A 216 -13.73 -9.97 21.61
C PRO A 216 -15.11 -10.64 21.50
N LYS A 217 -16.20 -9.85 21.59
CA LYS A 217 -17.58 -10.33 21.46
C LYS A 217 -18.19 -10.03 20.09
N GLY A 218 -17.40 -9.60 19.11
CA GLY A 218 -17.88 -9.23 17.78
C GLY A 218 -18.44 -7.79 17.69
N GLU A 219 -18.28 -6.95 18.74
CA GLU A 219 -18.67 -5.56 18.71
C GLU A 219 -17.77 -4.74 17.76
N ALA A 220 -18.39 -3.78 17.08
CA ALA A 220 -17.65 -2.87 16.21
C ALA A 220 -16.65 -2.03 17.02
N LEU A 221 -15.42 -1.97 16.56
CA LEU A 221 -14.36 -1.15 17.16
C LEU A 221 -14.60 0.33 16.87
N LYS A 222 -14.25 1.19 17.82
CA LYS A 222 -14.17 2.63 17.56
C LYS A 222 -13.05 2.94 16.57
N PRO A 223 -13.16 4.03 15.78
CA PRO A 223 -12.13 4.37 14.78
C PRO A 223 -10.70 4.48 15.36
N GLU A 224 -10.58 4.93 16.62
CA GLU A 224 -9.30 5.07 17.31
C GLU A 224 -8.72 3.69 17.68
N GLU A 225 -9.55 2.79 18.22
CA GLU A 225 -9.19 1.41 18.57
C GLU A 225 -8.82 0.59 17.31
N MET A 226 -9.58 0.75 16.23
CA MET A 226 -9.30 0.13 14.93
C MET A 226 -7.93 0.58 14.40
N LYS A 227 -7.64 1.88 14.50
CA LYS A 227 -6.36 2.45 14.07
C LYS A 227 -5.20 1.93 14.92
N GLU A 228 -5.37 1.88 16.24
CA GLU A 228 -4.33 1.37 17.15
C GLU A 228 -4.00 -0.09 16.87
N LYS A 229 -5.03 -0.94 16.71
CA LYS A 229 -4.85 -2.35 16.30
C LYS A 229 -4.14 -2.47 14.95
N MET A 230 -4.58 -1.71 13.96
CA MET A 230 -3.96 -1.74 12.63
C MET A 230 -2.49 -1.28 12.67
N ASP A 231 -2.16 -0.27 13.47
CA ASP A 231 -0.79 0.23 13.59
C ASP A 231 0.11 -0.80 14.32
N ALA A 232 -0.41 -1.49 15.34
CA ALA A 232 0.28 -2.60 16.00
C ALA A 232 0.56 -3.77 15.04
N HIS A 233 -0.42 -4.16 14.21
CA HIS A 233 -0.23 -5.19 13.19
C HIS A 233 0.78 -4.75 12.12
N ARG A 234 0.78 -3.48 11.69
CA ARG A 234 1.79 -2.95 10.77
C ARG A 234 3.20 -3.05 11.33
N GLU A 235 3.38 -2.68 12.59
CA GLU A 235 4.68 -2.79 13.25
C GLU A 235 5.14 -4.25 13.31
N PHE A 236 4.27 -5.17 13.69
CA PHE A 236 4.55 -6.60 13.68
C PHE A 236 4.95 -7.09 12.28
N LEU A 237 4.19 -6.76 11.24
CA LEU A 237 4.47 -7.17 9.86
C LEU A 237 5.80 -6.58 9.34
N ASN A 238 6.12 -5.33 9.69
CA ASN A 238 7.42 -4.73 9.35
C ASN A 238 8.59 -5.48 9.99
N ASN A 239 8.46 -5.83 11.26
CA ASN A 239 9.48 -6.59 11.98
C ASN A 239 9.63 -8.00 11.39
N THR A 240 8.51 -8.67 11.10
CA THR A 240 8.49 -9.98 10.44
C THR A 240 9.18 -9.94 9.09
N ARG A 241 8.87 -8.92 8.26
CA ARG A 241 9.51 -8.73 6.96
C ARG A 241 11.03 -8.53 7.10
N ALA A 242 11.45 -7.66 8.03
CA ALA A 242 12.87 -7.41 8.27
C ALA A 242 13.63 -8.68 8.66
N VAL A 243 13.04 -9.53 9.51
CA VAL A 243 13.60 -10.83 9.89
C VAL A 243 13.65 -11.77 8.70
N SER A 244 12.58 -11.89 7.91
CA SER A 244 12.53 -12.76 6.74
C SER A 244 13.62 -12.40 5.73
N VAL A 245 13.81 -11.10 5.44
CA VAL A 245 14.90 -10.62 4.57
C VAL A 245 16.27 -10.92 5.14
N ALA A 246 16.48 -10.78 6.46
CA ALA A 246 17.74 -11.11 7.12
C ALA A 246 18.05 -12.62 7.06
N CYS A 247 17.01 -13.46 6.97
CA CYS A 247 17.13 -14.92 6.78
C CYS A 247 17.33 -15.34 5.31
N GLY A 248 17.51 -14.39 4.38
CA GLY A 248 17.76 -14.66 2.97
C GLY A 248 16.50 -14.75 2.10
N TYR A 249 15.35 -14.34 2.63
CA TYR A 249 14.15 -14.19 1.83
C TYR A 249 14.33 -12.97 0.90
N GLU A 250 14.52 -13.22 -0.35
CA GLU A 250 14.71 -12.18 -1.36
C GLU A 250 13.40 -11.55 -1.79
N GLY A 251 12.42 -11.39 -0.96
CA GLY A 251 11.18 -10.64 -1.16
C GLY A 251 10.76 -10.49 -2.64
N ALA A 252 10.84 -11.58 -3.41
CA ALA A 252 10.70 -11.51 -4.84
C ALA A 252 9.23 -11.64 -5.23
N GLY A 253 8.62 -10.56 -5.70
CA GLY A 253 7.36 -10.62 -6.39
C GLY A 253 6.30 -9.63 -5.91
N GLU A 254 5.06 -9.89 -6.31
CA GLU A 254 3.89 -9.05 -6.02
C GLU A 254 3.58 -8.99 -4.52
N ALA A 255 3.77 -10.08 -3.78
CA ALA A 255 3.59 -10.13 -2.34
C ALA A 255 4.40 -9.06 -1.60
N ASP A 256 5.71 -8.96 -1.87
CA ASP A 256 6.58 -7.98 -1.21
C ASP A 256 6.20 -6.54 -1.57
N ARG A 257 5.74 -6.28 -2.79
CA ARG A 257 5.21 -4.98 -3.20
C ARG A 257 3.96 -4.61 -2.42
N HIS A 258 3.02 -5.53 -2.28
CA HIS A 258 1.79 -5.31 -1.52
C HIS A 258 2.08 -5.11 -0.03
N ILE A 259 2.91 -5.96 0.58
CA ILE A 259 3.31 -5.84 1.98
C ILE A 259 3.98 -4.50 2.22
N THR A 260 4.97 -4.15 1.40
CA THR A 260 5.69 -2.89 1.51
C THR A 260 4.74 -1.69 1.44
N LYS A 261 3.82 -1.69 0.47
CA LYS A 261 2.84 -0.62 0.31
C LYS A 261 1.93 -0.45 1.54
N ILE A 262 1.58 -1.55 2.20
CA ILE A 262 0.66 -1.58 3.33
C ILE A 262 1.39 -1.26 4.64
N THR A 263 2.60 -1.79 4.82
CA THR A 263 3.37 -1.68 6.05
C THR A 263 4.18 -0.39 6.13
N THR A 264 4.55 0.20 4.98
CA THR A 264 5.21 1.51 5.00
C THR A 264 4.22 2.54 5.58
N PRO A 265 4.55 3.19 6.70
CA PRO A 265 3.66 4.20 7.24
C PRO A 265 3.43 5.25 6.17
N LYS A 266 2.16 5.57 5.87
CA LYS A 266 1.83 6.68 4.95
C LYS A 266 2.39 7.96 5.54
N ILE A 267 3.63 8.24 5.21
CA ILE A 267 4.27 9.49 5.58
C ILE A 267 3.48 10.56 4.84
N ASN A 268 2.90 11.50 5.57
CA ASN A 268 2.26 12.64 4.94
C ASN A 268 3.33 13.45 4.21
N TRP A 269 3.59 13.09 2.96
CA TRP A 269 4.63 13.68 2.12
C TRP A 269 4.52 15.22 2.06
N LYS A 270 3.30 15.79 2.18
CA LYS A 270 3.08 17.24 2.29
C LYS A 270 3.75 17.82 3.52
N VAL A 271 3.68 17.11 4.65
CA VAL A 271 4.34 17.51 5.91
C VAL A 271 5.86 17.42 5.77
N ASP A 272 6.37 16.38 5.11
CA ASP A 272 7.81 16.21 4.90
C ASP A 272 8.40 17.26 3.97
N ILE A 273 7.71 17.57 2.87
CA ILE A 273 8.10 18.66 1.99
C ILE A 273 8.04 20.00 2.76
N SER A 274 6.96 20.25 3.50
CA SER A 274 6.84 21.45 4.33
C SER A 274 7.95 21.56 5.40
N ARG A 275 8.33 20.44 6.03
CA ARG A 275 9.46 20.38 6.97
C ARG A 275 10.80 20.65 6.28
N PHE A 276 11.00 20.08 5.08
CA PHE A 276 12.20 20.32 4.29
C PHE A 276 12.35 21.81 3.94
N VAL A 277 11.31 22.42 3.41
CA VAL A 277 11.27 23.84 3.10
C VAL A 277 11.38 24.70 4.37
N GLY A 278 10.67 24.32 5.44
CA GLY A 278 10.67 25.03 6.71
C GLY A 278 12.01 25.05 7.45
N LYS A 279 12.86 24.03 7.24
CA LYS A 279 14.21 23.99 7.86
C LYS A 279 15.07 25.19 7.47
N LYS A 280 15.01 25.64 6.22
CA LYS A 280 15.76 26.82 5.75
C LYS A 280 15.11 28.14 6.15
N GLY A 281 13.79 28.18 6.31
CA GLY A 281 13.06 29.39 6.74
C GLY A 281 13.08 29.64 8.26
N LYS A 282 13.78 28.81 9.05
CA LYS A 282 13.89 29.03 10.49
C LYS A 282 14.66 30.31 10.80
N ARG A 283 14.21 30.97 11.87
CA ARG A 283 14.91 32.13 12.44
C ARG A 283 16.23 31.66 13.08
N ASP A 284 17.33 31.87 12.42
CA ASP A 284 18.65 31.60 13.00
C ASP A 284 19.11 32.80 13.83
N GLY A 285 19.00 32.65 15.16
CA GLY A 285 19.51 33.58 16.15
C GLY A 285 18.60 34.76 16.45
N THR A 286 19.14 35.66 17.23
CA THR A 286 18.51 36.90 17.71
C THR A 286 19.19 38.13 17.07
N ASN A 287 18.44 39.20 16.96
CA ASN A 287 18.97 40.49 16.55
C ASN A 287 19.35 41.30 17.80
N PRO A 288 20.65 41.50 18.09
CA PRO A 288 21.08 42.19 19.30
C PRO A 288 20.71 43.66 19.32
N LEU A 289 20.45 44.25 18.14
CA LEU A 289 20.08 45.65 17.99
C LEU A 289 18.57 45.92 18.18
N LYS A 290 17.78 44.88 18.38
CA LYS A 290 16.32 45.00 18.57
C LYS A 290 15.86 44.18 19.76
N PHE A 291 15.13 44.81 20.67
CA PHE A 291 14.54 44.12 21.81
C PHE A 291 13.14 43.58 21.53
N CYS A 292 12.82 42.47 22.19
CA CYS A 292 11.50 41.86 22.11
C CYS A 292 10.48 42.70 22.86
N ARG A 293 9.56 43.40 22.16
CA ARG A 293 8.57 44.33 22.75
C ARG A 293 7.67 43.66 23.81
N GLN A 294 7.34 42.40 23.66
CA GLN A 294 6.50 41.66 24.63
C GLN A 294 7.23 41.46 25.98
N ARG A 295 8.54 41.25 25.97
CA ARG A 295 9.34 41.02 27.17
C ARG A 295 9.80 42.36 27.81
N LEU A 296 9.95 43.40 27.01
CA LEU A 296 10.19 44.76 27.48
C LEU A 296 9.06 45.28 28.39
N ARG A 297 7.81 44.84 28.17
CA ARG A 297 6.69 45.20 29.07
C ARG A 297 6.87 44.66 30.51
N ASN A 298 7.67 43.61 30.66
CA ASN A 298 7.97 42.97 31.94
C ASN A 298 9.37 43.35 32.44
N ASN A 299 9.94 44.45 31.93
CA ASN A 299 11.31 44.91 32.23
C ASN A 299 12.43 43.87 31.92
N ILE A 300 12.15 42.92 31.00
CA ILE A 300 13.12 41.91 30.61
C ILE A 300 13.74 42.34 29.26
N TYR A 301 15.02 42.69 29.27
CA TYR A 301 15.78 43.01 28.06
C TYR A 301 16.24 41.74 27.35
N TYR A 302 15.47 41.28 26.37
CA TYR A 302 15.80 40.13 25.58
C TYR A 302 15.88 40.48 24.08
N PRO A 303 16.93 40.02 23.35
CA PRO A 303 17.08 40.32 21.94
C PRO A 303 15.88 39.79 21.13
N SER A 304 15.43 40.57 20.15
CA SER A 304 14.35 40.16 19.28
C SER A 304 14.80 39.02 18.34
N PRO A 305 13.97 37.99 18.09
CA PRO A 305 14.30 36.99 17.09
C PRO A 305 14.44 37.62 15.70
N LYS A 306 15.43 37.15 14.91
CA LYS A 306 15.59 37.60 13.52
C LYS A 306 14.32 37.30 12.71
N LYS A 307 14.03 38.08 11.68
CA LYS A 307 12.94 37.81 10.77
C LYS A 307 13.15 36.44 10.10
N LYS A 308 12.06 35.71 9.84
CA LYS A 308 12.13 34.48 9.01
C LYS A 308 12.77 34.85 7.68
N GLN A 309 13.77 34.07 7.27
CA GLN A 309 14.42 34.25 5.98
C GLN A 309 13.41 33.89 4.86
N GLU A 310 13.31 34.74 3.86
CA GLU A 310 12.55 34.42 2.65
C GLU A 310 13.32 33.41 1.81
N ILE A 311 12.62 32.43 1.26
CA ILE A 311 13.18 31.30 0.54
C ILE A 311 12.89 31.43 -0.95
N ASN A 312 13.90 31.24 -1.81
CA ASN A 312 13.74 31.03 -3.24
C ASN A 312 13.79 29.52 -3.53
N LEU A 313 12.66 28.98 -3.95
CA LEU A 313 12.49 27.54 -4.21
C LEU A 313 12.64 27.26 -5.71
N GLY A 314 13.54 26.34 -6.06
CA GLY A 314 13.59 25.76 -7.38
C GLY A 314 12.74 24.49 -7.44
N ILE A 315 12.00 24.28 -8.51
CA ILE A 315 11.22 23.08 -8.76
C ILE A 315 11.59 22.56 -10.15
N GLY A 316 12.14 21.35 -10.21
CA GLY A 316 12.26 20.59 -11.43
C GLY A 316 11.00 19.74 -11.60
N LEU A 317 10.26 19.92 -12.67
CA LEU A 317 9.06 19.17 -12.97
C LEU A 317 9.33 18.26 -14.17
N ASP A 318 9.32 16.97 -13.92
CA ASP A 318 9.38 15.97 -14.98
C ASP A 318 8.07 15.97 -15.75
N VAL A 319 8.16 16.19 -17.05
CA VAL A 319 7.03 16.19 -18.00
C VAL A 319 7.25 15.15 -19.08
N SER A 320 7.96 14.07 -18.76
CA SER A 320 8.14 12.92 -19.63
C SER A 320 6.81 12.17 -19.83
N SER A 321 6.78 11.31 -20.84
CA SER A 321 5.56 10.57 -21.23
C SER A 321 5.06 9.57 -20.18
N SER A 322 5.87 9.24 -19.19
CA SER A 322 5.53 8.36 -18.06
C SER A 322 4.74 9.05 -16.92
N MET A 323 4.73 10.40 -16.92
CA MET A 323 4.00 11.18 -15.92
C MET A 323 2.55 11.41 -16.34
N ASP A 324 1.61 10.95 -15.54
CA ASP A 324 0.19 11.13 -15.78
C ASP A 324 -0.33 12.52 -15.34
N THR A 325 -1.49 12.92 -15.88
CA THR A 325 -2.09 14.23 -15.62
C THR A 325 -2.54 14.39 -14.18
N ASP A 326 -2.93 13.29 -13.52
CA ASP A 326 -3.45 13.33 -12.15
C ASP A 326 -2.31 13.52 -11.15
N SER A 327 -1.18 12.87 -11.35
CA SER A 327 0.05 13.10 -10.58
C SER A 327 0.51 14.56 -10.71
N LEU A 328 0.48 15.14 -11.90
CA LEU A 328 0.82 16.54 -12.11
C LEU A 328 -0.12 17.50 -11.38
N ASN A 329 -1.43 17.25 -11.41
CA ASN A 329 -2.42 18.07 -10.70
C ASN A 329 -2.25 18.01 -9.18
N LEU A 330 -1.95 16.81 -8.65
CA LEU A 330 -1.65 16.59 -7.23
C LEU A 330 -0.43 17.40 -6.79
N LEU A 331 0.62 17.41 -7.61
CA LEU A 331 1.84 18.16 -7.37
C LEU A 331 1.60 19.67 -7.34
N ILE A 332 0.79 20.19 -8.26
CA ILE A 332 0.43 21.60 -8.31
C ILE A 332 -0.32 21.99 -7.04
N ALA A 333 -1.29 21.16 -6.60
CA ALA A 333 -2.02 21.40 -5.36
C ALA A 333 -1.09 21.42 -4.14
N ALA A 334 -0.15 20.48 -4.07
CA ALA A 334 0.85 20.42 -3.01
C ALA A 334 1.77 21.65 -2.99
N MET A 335 2.19 22.14 -4.14
CA MET A 335 3.01 23.36 -4.24
C MET A 335 2.25 24.59 -3.73
N GLU A 336 0.95 24.68 -3.97
CA GLU A 336 0.12 25.76 -3.40
C GLU A 336 0.07 25.69 -1.88
N ASP A 337 -0.10 24.51 -1.30
CA ASP A 337 -0.14 24.31 0.16
C ASP A 337 1.21 24.65 0.80
N ILE A 338 2.32 24.21 0.20
CA ILE A 338 3.69 24.53 0.65
C ILE A 338 3.90 26.05 0.64
N ARG A 339 3.44 26.73 -0.38
CA ARG A 339 3.56 28.18 -0.51
C ARG A 339 2.79 28.92 0.59
N LYS A 340 1.57 28.47 0.91
CA LYS A 340 0.75 29.07 1.98
C LYS A 340 1.37 28.89 3.37
N GLY A 341 1.99 27.73 3.61
CA GLY A 341 2.56 27.36 4.92
C GLY A 341 3.96 27.91 5.21
N ASN A 342 4.69 28.37 4.18
CA ASN A 342 6.10 28.75 4.29
C ASN A 342 6.37 30.18 3.79
N ASN A 343 7.47 30.80 4.29
CA ASN A 343 7.86 32.12 3.86
C ASN A 343 8.62 32.08 2.53
N ILE A 344 7.95 31.66 1.45
CA ILE A 344 8.52 31.54 0.12
C ILE A 344 8.36 32.88 -0.61
N LYS A 345 9.47 33.41 -1.12
CA LYS A 345 9.52 34.62 -1.90
C LYS A 345 9.21 34.38 -3.37
N ASN A 346 9.86 33.36 -3.92
CA ASN A 346 9.79 33.00 -5.33
C ASN A 346 9.83 31.50 -5.50
N ILE A 347 9.01 30.95 -6.38
CA ILE A 347 9.06 29.56 -6.85
C ILE A 347 9.38 29.59 -8.35
N GLU A 348 10.47 28.96 -8.71
CA GLU A 348 10.83 28.81 -10.11
C GLU A 348 10.61 27.36 -10.54
N ILE A 349 9.63 27.17 -11.43
CA ILE A 349 9.26 25.86 -11.98
C ILE A 349 9.95 25.68 -13.32
N VAL A 350 10.76 24.63 -13.41
CA VAL A 350 11.55 24.28 -14.59
C VAL A 350 11.07 22.93 -15.12
N PRO A 351 10.17 22.93 -16.12
CA PRO A 351 9.77 21.72 -16.80
C PRO A 351 10.96 21.13 -17.59
N PHE A 352 11.14 19.82 -17.48
CA PHE A 352 12.23 19.13 -18.18
C PHE A 352 11.80 17.74 -18.68
N THR A 353 12.52 17.27 -19.68
CA THR A 353 12.51 15.91 -20.23
C THR A 353 13.97 15.46 -20.38
N THR A 354 14.47 15.18 -21.57
CA THR A 354 15.91 15.00 -21.84
C THR A 354 16.69 16.32 -21.78
N GLY A 355 16.00 17.46 -21.71
CA GLY A 355 16.56 18.79 -21.57
C GLY A 355 15.56 19.76 -20.91
N VAL A 356 16.05 20.94 -20.54
CA VAL A 356 15.21 21.99 -19.94
C VAL A 356 14.46 22.75 -21.00
N ASN A 357 13.14 22.82 -20.94
CA ASN A 357 12.32 23.64 -21.82
C ASN A 357 12.28 25.09 -21.33
N LYS A 358 13.22 25.90 -21.79
CA LYS A 358 13.38 27.30 -21.35
C LYS A 358 12.16 28.19 -21.63
N LYS A 359 11.36 27.86 -22.64
CA LYS A 359 10.14 28.62 -22.99
C LYS A 359 9.00 28.42 -21.99
N ASN A 360 9.01 27.29 -21.29
CA ASN A 360 7.95 26.90 -20.35
C ASN A 360 8.35 27.08 -18.89
N ILE A 361 9.49 27.74 -18.63
CA ILE A 361 9.90 28.07 -17.26
C ILE A 361 8.98 29.13 -16.70
N VAL A 362 8.42 28.87 -15.52
CA VAL A 362 7.48 29.75 -14.84
C VAL A 362 8.08 30.21 -13.52
N ASN A 363 8.08 31.53 -13.29
CA ASN A 363 8.44 32.11 -12.01
C ASN A 363 7.16 32.58 -11.32
N VAL A 364 6.85 32.03 -10.18
CA VAL A 364 5.67 32.37 -9.37
C VAL A 364 6.12 33.18 -8.17
N ILE A 365 5.78 34.45 -8.13
CA ILE A 365 6.09 35.36 -7.01
C ILE A 365 4.95 35.26 -5.97
N LYS A 366 5.25 35.68 -4.75
CA LYS A 366 4.30 35.69 -3.64
C LYS A 366 3.04 36.46 -4.02
N GLY A 367 1.88 35.76 -4.08
CA GLY A 367 0.58 36.34 -4.44
C GLY A 367 0.05 35.93 -5.83
N GLU A 368 0.91 35.42 -6.71
CA GLU A 368 0.50 34.93 -8.03
C GLU A 368 -0.10 33.53 -7.98
N LYS A 369 -0.96 33.17 -8.94
CA LYS A 369 -1.54 31.82 -9.04
C LYS A 369 -0.56 30.85 -9.69
N MET A 370 -0.57 29.60 -9.23
CA MET A 370 0.19 28.53 -9.87
C MET A 370 -0.36 28.20 -11.26
N PRO A 371 0.49 27.89 -12.26
CA PRO A 371 0.06 27.45 -13.57
C PRO A 371 -0.65 26.08 -13.45
N LYS A 372 -1.71 25.91 -14.26
CA LYS A 372 -2.57 24.70 -14.18
C LYS A 372 -2.18 23.60 -15.18
N LYS A 373 -1.33 23.88 -16.16
CA LYS A 373 -0.97 22.93 -17.22
C LYS A 373 0.51 23.03 -17.57
N PHE A 374 1.15 21.87 -17.64
CA PHE A 374 2.48 21.70 -18.20
C PHE A 374 2.39 20.64 -19.30
N SER A 375 3.11 20.83 -20.38
CA SER A 375 3.17 19.88 -21.49
C SER A 375 4.62 19.52 -21.80
N GLY A 376 4.87 18.25 -22.02
CA GLY A 376 6.16 17.73 -22.46
C GLY A 376 6.01 16.32 -23.02
N TRP A 377 6.99 15.87 -23.79
CA TRP A 377 7.07 14.53 -24.36
C TRP A 377 8.54 14.13 -24.44
N GLY A 378 8.84 12.85 -24.22
CA GLY A 378 10.19 12.30 -24.36
C GLY A 378 10.67 11.57 -23.11
N GLY A 379 11.94 11.17 -23.10
CA GLY A 379 12.59 10.51 -21.97
C GLY A 379 13.03 11.51 -20.89
N THR A 380 13.63 11.01 -19.80
CA THR A 380 14.00 11.78 -18.60
C THR A 380 15.52 11.89 -18.44
N ARG A 381 16.04 13.09 -18.15
CA ARG A 381 17.43 13.37 -17.72
C ARG A 381 17.43 14.46 -16.66
N PHE A 382 18.07 14.23 -15.51
CA PHE A 382 18.10 15.19 -14.40
C PHE A 382 19.27 16.19 -14.49
N SER A 383 20.39 15.79 -15.05
CA SER A 383 21.58 16.64 -15.14
C SER A 383 21.34 18.01 -15.79
N PRO A 384 20.48 18.19 -16.81
CA PRO A 384 20.20 19.49 -17.39
C PRO A 384 19.54 20.48 -16.43
N VAL A 385 18.70 20.00 -15.52
CA VAL A 385 18.02 20.82 -14.51
C VAL A 385 19.01 21.41 -13.53
N PHE A 386 19.92 20.59 -13.01
CA PHE A 386 20.97 21.05 -12.11
C PHE A 386 21.94 22.01 -12.82
N LYS A 387 22.32 21.73 -14.06
CA LYS A 387 23.12 22.64 -14.88
C LYS A 387 22.43 23.99 -15.09
N TYR A 388 21.11 24.01 -15.25
CA TYR A 388 20.33 25.24 -15.37
C TYR A 388 20.39 26.05 -14.08
N PHE A 389 20.08 25.47 -12.92
CA PHE A 389 20.10 26.18 -11.65
C PHE A 389 21.50 26.63 -11.23
N ASN A 390 22.54 25.85 -11.53
CA ASN A 390 23.91 26.17 -11.20
C ASN A 390 24.50 27.35 -12.04
N LYS A 391 23.99 27.54 -13.27
CA LYS A 391 24.42 28.67 -14.15
C LYS A 391 23.83 30.02 -13.72
N LYS A 392 22.89 30.06 -12.78
CA LYS A 392 22.29 31.31 -12.33
C LYS A 392 23.24 32.10 -11.44
N LYS A 393 23.22 33.44 -11.58
CA LYS A 393 23.95 34.34 -10.66
C LYS A 393 23.56 34.14 -9.19
N LYS A 394 22.31 33.76 -8.92
CA LYS A 394 21.79 33.39 -7.61
C LYS A 394 21.09 32.04 -7.73
N SER A 395 21.74 31.02 -7.20
CA SER A 395 21.15 29.68 -7.10
C SER A 395 19.96 29.66 -6.14
N PRO A 396 18.99 28.77 -6.33
CA PRO A 396 17.90 28.62 -5.38
C PRO A 396 18.42 28.17 -4.02
N ASP A 397 17.66 28.47 -2.95
CA ASP A 397 18.01 28.07 -1.59
C ASP A 397 17.85 26.56 -1.39
N MET A 398 16.98 25.92 -2.18
CA MET A 398 16.75 24.49 -2.29
C MET A 398 16.03 24.15 -3.57
N VAL A 399 16.09 22.87 -3.97
CA VAL A 399 15.40 22.35 -5.17
C VAL A 399 14.58 21.13 -4.79
N ILE A 400 13.38 21.05 -5.34
CA ILE A 400 12.51 19.87 -5.31
C ILE A 400 12.41 19.34 -6.75
N ILE A 401 12.71 18.08 -6.95
CA ILE A 401 12.54 17.41 -8.26
C ILE A 401 11.34 16.48 -8.17
N PHE A 402 10.35 16.72 -8.99
CA PHE A 402 9.19 15.86 -9.15
C PHE A 402 9.39 14.96 -10.35
N THR A 403 9.36 13.64 -10.16
CA THR A 403 9.69 12.64 -11.18
C THR A 403 9.21 11.26 -10.77
N ASP A 404 9.13 10.34 -11.72
CA ASP A 404 8.97 8.91 -11.49
C ASP A 404 10.31 8.17 -11.26
N LEU A 405 11.43 8.90 -11.21
CA LEU A 405 12.79 8.38 -11.10
C LEU A 405 13.25 7.47 -12.26
N GLY A 406 12.59 7.53 -13.41
CA GLY A 406 12.85 6.70 -14.58
C GLY A 406 14.17 7.00 -15.35
N SER A 407 15.21 7.48 -14.67
CA SER A 407 16.49 7.81 -15.31
C SER A 407 17.68 7.58 -14.39
N HIS A 408 18.84 7.27 -14.97
CA HIS A 408 20.12 7.11 -14.27
C HIS A 408 21.02 8.36 -14.34
N ASP A 409 20.64 9.38 -15.10
CA ASP A 409 21.44 10.60 -15.29
C ASP A 409 21.10 11.64 -14.22
N TYR A 410 21.61 11.44 -13.01
CA TYR A 410 21.40 12.36 -11.88
C TYR A 410 22.30 13.61 -11.92
N GLY A 411 23.40 13.57 -12.68
CA GLY A 411 24.39 14.64 -12.71
C GLY A 411 25.17 14.82 -11.42
N ASP A 412 25.93 15.93 -11.32
CA ASP A 412 26.75 16.25 -10.15
C ASP A 412 25.93 16.78 -8.98
N LYS A 413 26.30 16.42 -7.74
CA LYS A 413 25.67 16.91 -6.53
C LYS A 413 25.75 18.44 -6.43
N PRO A 414 24.63 19.16 -6.38
CA PRO A 414 24.61 20.60 -6.29
C PRO A 414 24.97 21.08 -4.87
N LYS A 415 25.30 22.39 -4.75
CA LYS A 415 25.63 23.02 -3.45
C LYS A 415 24.40 23.29 -2.56
N TYR A 416 23.20 23.30 -3.12
CA TYR A 416 21.94 23.46 -2.40
C TYR A 416 21.31 22.11 -2.09
N PRO A 417 20.49 22.02 -1.03
CA PRO A 417 19.77 20.79 -0.70
C PRO A 417 18.75 20.44 -1.78
N VAL A 418 18.65 19.14 -2.07
CA VAL A 418 17.72 18.56 -3.05
C VAL A 418 16.77 17.62 -2.34
N LEU A 419 15.49 17.71 -2.71
CA LEU A 419 14.45 16.76 -2.36
C LEU A 419 13.92 16.14 -3.65
N TRP A 420 13.94 14.82 -3.71
CA TRP A 420 13.34 14.04 -4.78
C TRP A 420 11.95 13.62 -4.34
N ALA A 421 10.96 14.05 -5.07
CA ALA A 421 9.56 13.74 -4.83
C ALA A 421 9.11 12.77 -5.93
N SER A 422 9.06 11.49 -5.57
CA SER A 422 8.77 10.39 -6.51
C SER A 422 7.28 10.10 -6.56
N SER A 423 6.71 10.06 -7.77
CA SER A 423 5.36 9.55 -8.02
C SER A 423 5.31 8.02 -8.09
N TYR A 424 6.48 7.37 -8.01
CA TYR A 424 6.60 5.91 -8.03
C TYR A 424 7.13 5.40 -6.69
N PRO A 425 6.69 4.21 -6.22
CA PRO A 425 7.14 3.65 -4.95
C PRO A 425 8.66 3.51 -4.89
N VAL A 426 9.29 4.15 -3.90
CA VAL A 426 10.75 4.15 -3.71
C VAL A 426 11.28 2.75 -3.45
N VAL A 427 10.46 1.90 -2.84
CA VAL A 427 10.82 0.51 -2.52
C VAL A 427 10.96 -0.35 -3.77
N ALA A 428 10.25 -0.04 -4.85
CA ALA A 428 10.41 -0.74 -6.12
C ALA A 428 11.81 -0.55 -6.73
N TYR A 429 12.53 0.50 -6.32
CA TYR A 429 13.89 0.79 -6.78
C TYR A 429 14.98 0.25 -5.86
N SER A 430 14.67 -0.23 -4.66
CA SER A 430 15.68 -0.80 -3.75
C SER A 430 16.28 -2.11 -4.27
N THR A 431 15.56 -2.84 -5.11
CA THR A 431 16.03 -4.03 -5.83
C THR A 431 16.79 -3.70 -7.13
N TYR A 432 16.57 -2.50 -7.68
CA TYR A 432 17.32 -2.00 -8.83
C TYR A 432 18.08 -0.76 -8.35
N THR A 433 19.36 -0.77 -8.39
CA THR A 433 20.41 0.17 -7.93
C THR A 433 20.24 1.67 -8.30
N ASN A 434 19.05 2.22 -8.39
CA ASN A 434 18.74 3.49 -9.03
C ASN A 434 18.22 4.58 -8.11
N LEU A 435 18.52 4.50 -6.82
CA LEU A 435 18.22 5.63 -5.93
C LEU A 435 19.13 6.83 -6.27
N PRO A 436 18.61 8.06 -6.21
CA PRO A 436 19.41 9.25 -6.41
C PRO A 436 20.65 9.26 -5.51
N PRO A 437 21.87 9.50 -6.05
CA PRO A 437 23.11 9.43 -5.27
C PRO A 437 23.25 10.57 -4.27
N PHE A 438 22.34 11.54 -4.28
CA PHE A 438 22.31 12.66 -3.33
C PHE A 438 20.88 13.17 -3.13
N GLY A 439 20.70 13.89 -2.04
CA GLY A 439 19.40 14.43 -1.67
C GLY A 439 18.62 13.47 -0.76
N ARG A 440 17.37 13.85 -0.45
CA ARG A 440 16.40 13.02 0.26
C ARG A 440 15.28 12.65 -0.72
N VAL A 441 14.85 11.42 -0.68
CA VAL A 441 13.71 10.95 -1.47
C VAL A 441 12.47 10.91 -0.60
N VAL A 442 11.35 11.34 -1.15
CA VAL A 442 10.01 11.27 -0.55
C VAL A 442 9.06 10.75 -1.61
N GLU A 443 8.27 9.77 -1.25
CA GLU A 443 7.24 9.19 -2.10
C GLU A 443 5.97 10.04 -2.03
N ILE A 444 5.39 10.31 -3.20
CA ILE A 444 4.13 11.04 -3.33
C ILE A 444 3.08 10.03 -3.76
N GLU A 445 2.12 9.77 -2.89
CA GLU A 445 0.93 8.99 -3.23
C GLU A 445 -0.22 9.92 -3.62
N PRO A 446 -1.03 9.55 -4.63
CA PRO A 446 -2.24 10.28 -5.02
C PRO A 446 -3.33 10.30 -3.92
#